data_24510775b9754db616b6663c03ca5d3a
#
_entry.id   24510775b9754db616b6663c03ca5d3a
#
_cell.length_a   1.000
_cell.length_b   1.000
_cell.length_c   1.000
_cell.angle_alpha   90.00
_cell.angle_beta   90.00
_cell.angle_gamma   90.00
#
_symmetry.space_group_name_H-M   'P 1'
#
loop_
_entity.id
_entity.type
_entity.pdbx_description
1 polymer ?
#
loop_
_entity_poly.entity_id
_entity_poly.type
_entity_poly.pdbx_seq_one_letter_code
_entity_poly.pdbx_strand_id
1 'polypeptide(L)'
;GTGLDIRYPAVNKKLIEDIEKNGLILSQFPIKTPSQRYNFPIRNELVVALGEILIVTQADENSGTMRSVEFAIKMGKPIFVLAHRIGESIATNKLLEDGLAIPIYDVNSFINDFLGFKKQIKHNDEFLEYCKNTPTYDEVMKQFPEKLFEYELNGKIKIESGLVFVT
;
A
#
# COMPACT_ATOMS: atom_id res chain seq x y z
N GLY A 1 -0.66 18.86 -2.91
CA GLY A 1 0.39 19.75 -2.44
C GLY A 1 -0.17 21.04 -1.83
N THR A 2 -1.44 21.04 -1.41
CA THR A 2 -2.16 22.17 -0.82
C THR A 2 -2.90 21.73 0.43
N GLY A 3 -3.35 22.68 1.26
CA GLY A 3 -4.35 22.41 2.29
C GLY A 3 -5.67 21.94 1.67
N LEU A 4 -6.50 21.23 2.46
CA LEU A 4 -7.78 20.69 1.98
C LEU A 4 -8.80 21.73 1.55
N ASP A 5 -8.67 22.96 2.03
CA ASP A 5 -9.52 24.10 1.69
C ASP A 5 -9.18 24.74 0.33
N ILE A 6 -8.06 24.37 -0.28
CA ILE A 6 -7.59 24.94 -1.55
C ILE A 6 -7.76 23.92 -2.68
N ARG A 7 -8.67 24.23 -3.60
CA ARG A 7 -8.94 23.40 -4.80
C ARG A 7 -7.92 23.68 -5.89
N TYR A 8 -6.86 22.86 -5.95
CA TYR A 8 -5.80 23.01 -6.94
C TYR A 8 -5.53 21.68 -7.70
N PRO A 9 -5.37 21.72 -9.02
CA PRO A 9 -5.57 22.86 -9.90
C PRO A 9 -7.06 23.22 -10.03
N ALA A 10 -7.38 24.48 -10.30
CA ALA A 10 -8.76 24.97 -10.35
C ALA A 10 -9.62 24.24 -11.39
N VAL A 11 -9.04 23.74 -12.46
CA VAL A 11 -9.71 22.95 -13.51
C VAL A 11 -10.33 21.64 -12.93
N ASN A 12 -9.76 21.09 -11.86
CA ASN A 12 -10.23 19.86 -11.21
C ASN A 12 -11.23 20.12 -10.08
N LYS A 13 -11.70 21.33 -9.89
CA LYS A 13 -12.60 21.69 -8.78
C LYS A 13 -13.81 20.76 -8.71
N LYS A 14 -14.52 20.55 -9.83
CA LYS A 14 -15.70 19.68 -9.89
C LYS A 14 -15.35 18.23 -9.54
N LEU A 15 -14.24 17.72 -10.06
CA LEU A 15 -13.77 16.37 -9.73
C LEU A 15 -13.46 16.23 -8.24
N ILE A 16 -12.83 17.23 -7.63
CA ILE A 16 -12.52 17.24 -6.20
C ILE A 16 -13.83 17.19 -5.38
N GLU A 17 -14.81 18.02 -5.73
CA GLU A 17 -16.13 18.04 -5.08
C GLU A 17 -16.88 16.70 -5.22
N ASP A 18 -16.77 16.04 -6.36
CA ASP A 18 -17.40 14.73 -6.59
C ASP A 18 -16.68 13.61 -5.78
N ILE A 19 -15.37 13.68 -5.66
CA ILE A 19 -14.60 12.76 -4.80
C ILE A 19 -14.97 12.98 -3.31
N GLU A 20 -15.13 14.22 -2.86
CA GLU A 20 -15.51 14.52 -1.48
C GLU A 20 -16.88 13.94 -1.08
N LYS A 21 -17.80 13.80 -2.03
CA LYS A 21 -19.14 13.22 -1.79
C LYS A 21 -19.10 11.69 -1.64
N ASN A 22 -18.23 11.03 -2.38
CA ASN A 22 -18.26 9.58 -2.55
C ASN A 22 -16.97 8.88 -2.11
N GLY A 23 -15.98 9.63 -1.64
CA GLY A 23 -14.65 9.12 -1.31
C GLY A 23 -13.97 9.96 -0.23
N LEU A 24 -12.63 9.94 -0.26
CA LEU A 24 -11.80 10.63 0.72
C LEU A 24 -10.66 11.38 0.01
N ILE A 25 -10.46 12.64 0.40
CA ILE A 25 -9.32 13.45 0.01
C ILE A 25 -8.42 13.61 1.23
N LEU A 26 -7.14 13.30 1.06
CA LEU A 26 -6.13 13.41 2.10
C LEU A 26 -5.10 14.49 1.74
N SER A 27 -4.63 15.20 2.75
CA SER A 27 -3.49 16.11 2.63
C SER A 27 -2.65 16.05 3.91
N GLN A 28 -1.34 16.10 3.74
CA GLN A 28 -0.39 16.28 4.84
C GLN A 28 -0.12 17.75 5.18
N PHE A 29 -0.70 18.68 4.39
CA PHE A 29 -0.48 20.11 4.57
C PHE A 29 -1.60 20.73 5.40
N PRO A 30 -1.27 21.65 6.31
CA PRO A 30 -2.26 22.42 7.06
C PRO A 30 -3.24 23.16 6.16
N ILE A 31 -4.41 23.47 6.69
CA ILE A 31 -5.41 24.34 6.06
C ILE A 31 -4.74 25.69 5.71
N LYS A 32 -5.14 26.29 4.59
CA LYS A 32 -4.58 27.53 4.01
C LYS A 32 -3.19 27.39 3.43
N THR A 33 -2.62 26.20 3.32
CA THR A 33 -1.33 26.01 2.64
C THR A 33 -1.52 26.15 1.12
N PRO A 34 -0.91 27.18 0.48
CA PRO A 34 -1.04 27.39 -0.96
C PRO A 34 -0.27 26.35 -1.77
N SER A 35 -0.59 26.24 -3.07
CA SER A 35 0.18 25.41 -3.99
C SER A 35 1.59 25.98 -4.17
N GLN A 36 2.59 25.16 -3.87
CA GLN A 36 4.00 25.47 -4.08
C GLN A 36 4.68 24.30 -4.79
N ARG A 37 5.64 24.58 -5.68
CA ARG A 37 6.31 23.53 -6.46
C ARG A 37 6.98 22.47 -5.58
N TYR A 38 7.57 22.86 -4.46
CA TYR A 38 8.23 21.95 -3.53
C TYR A 38 7.26 21.09 -2.73
N ASN A 39 5.98 21.44 -2.63
CA ASN A 39 4.98 20.63 -1.95
C ASN A 39 4.68 19.30 -2.67
N PHE A 40 4.85 19.26 -4.01
CA PHE A 40 4.51 18.07 -4.78
C PHE A 40 5.46 16.89 -4.49
N PRO A 41 6.78 17.08 -4.51
CA PRO A 41 7.70 16.02 -4.07
C PRO A 41 7.48 15.59 -2.63
N ILE A 42 7.24 16.54 -1.71
CA ILE A 42 6.98 16.24 -0.30
C ILE A 42 5.70 15.38 -0.17
N ARG A 43 4.60 15.76 -0.86
CA ARG A 43 3.34 15.00 -0.86
C ARG A 43 3.51 13.56 -1.34
N ASN A 44 4.49 13.29 -2.22
CA ASN A 44 4.73 11.94 -2.71
C ASN A 44 5.12 10.96 -1.59
N GLU A 45 5.70 11.45 -0.50
CA GLU A 45 5.97 10.65 0.69
C GLU A 45 4.68 10.01 1.25
N LEU A 46 3.60 10.80 1.39
CA LEU A 46 2.30 10.29 1.83
C LEU A 46 1.72 9.27 0.84
N VAL A 47 1.83 9.53 -0.47
CA VAL A 47 1.34 8.60 -1.50
C VAL A 47 2.05 7.26 -1.39
N VAL A 48 3.37 7.27 -1.26
CA VAL A 48 4.18 6.06 -1.09
C VAL A 48 3.85 5.37 0.23
N ALA A 49 3.67 6.12 1.31
CA ALA A 49 3.34 5.57 2.62
C ALA A 49 2.02 4.79 2.62
N LEU A 50 1.00 5.27 1.90
CA LEU A 50 -0.31 4.62 1.80
C LEU A 50 -0.32 3.40 0.86
N GLY A 51 0.60 3.34 -0.12
CA GLY A 51 0.74 2.19 -1.01
C GLY A 51 1.46 1.02 -0.35
N GLU A 52 1.18 -0.21 -0.76
CA GLU A 52 1.92 -1.40 -0.32
C GLU A 52 3.18 -1.63 -1.15
N ILE A 53 3.14 -1.24 -2.41
CA ILE A 53 4.22 -1.34 -3.38
C ILE A 53 4.32 -0.05 -4.17
N LEU A 54 5.45 0.17 -4.82
CA LEU A 54 5.63 1.24 -5.81
C LEU A 54 5.86 0.62 -7.19
N ILE A 55 5.02 0.99 -8.16
CA ILE A 55 5.22 0.62 -9.56
C ILE A 55 5.70 1.86 -10.31
N VAL A 56 6.86 1.79 -10.94
CA VAL A 56 7.44 2.86 -11.76
C VAL A 56 7.37 2.44 -13.22
N THR A 57 6.51 3.10 -13.99
CA THR A 57 6.36 2.80 -15.41
C THR A 57 7.48 3.36 -16.25
N GLN A 58 7.95 4.57 -15.91
CA GLN A 58 9.06 5.26 -16.57
C GLN A 58 9.62 6.32 -15.64
N ALA A 59 10.93 6.50 -15.65
CA ALA A 59 11.60 7.59 -14.95
C ALA A 59 12.95 7.92 -15.58
N ASP A 60 13.26 9.21 -15.61
CA ASP A 60 14.59 9.73 -15.87
C ASP A 60 15.27 10.12 -14.54
N GLU A 61 16.59 10.22 -14.52
CA GLU A 61 17.39 10.41 -13.29
C GLU A 61 16.94 11.61 -12.44
N ASN A 62 16.54 12.71 -13.08
CA ASN A 62 16.13 13.94 -12.40
C ASN A 62 14.60 14.10 -12.30
N SER A 63 13.83 13.02 -12.45
CA SER A 63 12.38 13.09 -12.42
C SER A 63 11.83 13.14 -10.98
N GLY A 64 10.65 13.77 -10.83
CA GLY A 64 9.92 13.76 -9.57
C GLY A 64 9.56 12.32 -9.08
N THR A 65 9.50 11.36 -10.00
CA THR A 65 9.27 9.94 -9.71
C THR A 65 10.39 9.36 -8.87
N MET A 66 11.64 9.78 -9.08
CA MET A 66 12.78 9.30 -8.29
C MET A 66 12.68 9.69 -6.81
N ARG A 67 11.99 10.79 -6.47
CA ARG A 67 11.68 11.11 -5.07
C ARG A 67 10.76 10.05 -4.44
N SER A 68 9.78 9.55 -5.19
CA SER A 68 8.92 8.46 -4.71
C SER A 68 9.70 7.15 -4.52
N VAL A 69 10.67 6.88 -5.40
CA VAL A 69 11.59 5.75 -5.27
C VAL A 69 12.43 5.87 -3.99
N GLU A 70 13.01 7.05 -3.72
CA GLU A 70 13.76 7.30 -2.47
C GLU A 70 12.91 7.04 -1.22
N PHE A 71 11.64 7.47 -1.22
CA PHE A 71 10.72 7.21 -0.11
C PHE A 71 10.39 5.73 0.02
N ALA A 72 10.16 5.02 -1.10
CA ALA A 72 9.88 3.59 -1.08
C ALA A 72 11.06 2.79 -0.50
N ILE A 73 12.29 3.12 -0.89
CA ILE A 73 13.52 2.51 -0.35
C ILE A 73 13.62 2.76 1.16
N LYS A 74 13.44 4.02 1.61
CA LYS A 74 13.49 4.37 3.03
C LYS A 74 12.42 3.65 3.87
N MET A 75 11.26 3.37 3.28
CA MET A 75 10.15 2.69 3.93
C MET A 75 10.21 1.16 3.77
N GLY A 76 11.23 0.63 3.08
CA GLY A 76 11.37 -0.81 2.84
C GLY A 76 10.26 -1.39 1.95
N LYS A 77 9.66 -0.57 1.07
CA LYS A 77 8.57 -1.02 0.20
C LYS A 77 9.11 -1.63 -1.09
N PRO A 78 8.51 -2.72 -1.57
CA PRO A 78 8.87 -3.31 -2.85
C PRO A 78 8.67 -2.32 -4.00
N ILE A 79 9.66 -2.25 -4.90
CA ILE A 79 9.63 -1.41 -6.09
C ILE A 79 9.61 -2.32 -7.30
N PHE A 80 8.64 -2.09 -8.18
CA PHE A 80 8.50 -2.77 -9.45
C PHE A 80 8.67 -1.77 -10.58
N VAL A 81 9.29 -2.21 -11.68
CA VAL A 81 9.49 -1.36 -12.87
C VAL A 81 9.11 -2.11 -14.14
N LEU A 82 8.60 -1.38 -15.14
CA LEU A 82 8.45 -1.92 -16.46
C LEU A 82 9.84 -2.01 -17.12
N ALA A 83 10.09 -3.13 -17.81
CA ALA A 83 11.33 -3.30 -18.56
C ALA A 83 11.35 -2.36 -19.78
N HIS A 84 12.44 -1.64 -19.97
CA HIS A 84 12.66 -0.72 -21.06
C HIS A 84 13.85 -1.15 -21.92
N ARG A 85 13.90 -0.66 -23.16
CA ARG A 85 15.06 -0.84 -24.02
C ARG A 85 16.28 -0.11 -23.46
N ILE A 86 17.46 -0.58 -23.85
CA ILE A 86 18.71 0.09 -23.48
C ILE A 86 18.66 1.54 -24.00
N GLY A 87 18.96 2.50 -23.13
CA GLY A 87 18.88 3.93 -23.44
C GLY A 87 17.51 4.59 -23.29
N GLU A 88 16.46 3.81 -23.01
CA GLU A 88 15.15 4.34 -22.63
C GLU A 88 15.01 4.25 -21.10
N SER A 89 14.36 5.27 -20.48
CA SER A 89 14.09 5.26 -19.04
C SER A 89 15.31 4.87 -18.18
N ILE A 90 16.36 5.66 -18.28
CA ILE A 90 17.68 5.37 -17.69
C ILE A 90 17.58 5.05 -16.19
N ALA A 91 16.76 5.81 -15.46
CA ALA A 91 16.64 5.62 -14.02
C ALA A 91 15.97 4.29 -13.64
N THR A 92 14.97 3.83 -14.39
CA THR A 92 14.35 2.51 -14.11
C THR A 92 15.29 1.36 -14.41
N ASN A 93 16.06 1.45 -15.51
CA ASN A 93 17.06 0.44 -15.84
C ASN A 93 18.17 0.38 -14.78
N LYS A 94 18.59 1.55 -14.26
CA LYS A 94 19.57 1.61 -13.16
C LYS A 94 19.03 0.99 -11.87
N LEU A 95 17.76 1.19 -11.53
CA LEU A 95 17.15 0.53 -10.37
C LEU A 95 17.18 -1.00 -10.48
N LEU A 96 17.05 -1.56 -11.70
CA LEU A 96 17.19 -3.00 -11.95
C LEU A 96 18.63 -3.44 -11.81
N GLU A 97 19.58 -2.71 -12.39
CA GLU A 97 21.01 -2.98 -12.32
C GLU A 97 21.50 -3.00 -10.86
N ASP A 98 21.05 -2.04 -10.06
CA ASP A 98 21.40 -1.89 -8.65
C ASP A 98 20.64 -2.90 -7.74
N GLY A 99 19.75 -3.74 -8.29
CA GLY A 99 18.94 -4.70 -7.52
C GLY A 99 17.90 -4.04 -6.58
N LEU A 100 17.57 -2.77 -6.82
CA LEU A 100 16.63 -1.99 -6.01
C LEU A 100 15.17 -2.14 -6.46
N ALA A 101 14.95 -2.74 -7.63
CA ALA A 101 13.62 -2.96 -8.18
C ALA A 101 13.50 -4.33 -8.85
N ILE A 102 12.26 -4.79 -8.97
CA ILE A 102 11.88 -6.05 -9.60
C ILE A 102 11.25 -5.75 -10.95
N PRO A 103 11.68 -6.36 -12.07
CA PRO A 103 11.10 -6.10 -13.37
C PRO A 103 9.72 -6.74 -13.54
N ILE A 104 8.81 -6.03 -14.18
CA ILE A 104 7.55 -6.56 -14.68
C ILE A 104 7.71 -6.84 -16.17
N TYR A 105 7.81 -8.09 -16.55
CA TYR A 105 7.89 -8.53 -17.95
C TYR A 105 6.52 -8.92 -18.51
N ASP A 106 5.65 -9.48 -17.68
CA ASP A 106 4.29 -9.86 -18.01
C ASP A 106 3.33 -9.41 -16.90
N VAL A 107 2.29 -8.66 -17.30
CA VAL A 107 1.35 -8.06 -16.34
C VAL A 107 0.48 -9.12 -15.67
N ASN A 108 0.07 -10.18 -16.37
CA ASN A 108 -0.77 -11.22 -15.80
C ASN A 108 0.00 -12.05 -14.78
N SER A 109 1.25 -12.40 -15.09
CA SER A 109 2.15 -13.06 -14.15
C SER A 109 2.35 -12.21 -12.90
N PHE A 110 2.67 -10.93 -13.07
CA PHE A 110 2.83 -9.99 -11.96
C PHE A 110 1.60 -9.91 -11.06
N ILE A 111 0.38 -9.81 -11.65
CA ILE A 111 -0.86 -9.75 -10.88
C ILE A 111 -1.07 -11.06 -10.10
N ASN A 112 -0.84 -12.21 -10.72
CA ASN A 112 -0.99 -13.50 -10.07
C ASN A 112 0.02 -13.68 -8.91
N ASP A 113 1.27 -13.30 -9.13
CA ASP A 113 2.33 -13.37 -8.13
C ASP A 113 2.02 -12.42 -6.97
N PHE A 114 1.58 -11.19 -7.26
CA PHE A 114 1.21 -10.21 -6.27
C PHE A 114 -0.02 -10.62 -5.46
N LEU A 115 -1.07 -11.14 -6.10
CA LEU A 115 -2.24 -11.68 -5.41
C LEU A 115 -1.92 -12.94 -4.62
N GLY A 116 -1.03 -13.80 -5.14
CA GLY A 116 -0.49 -14.97 -4.45
C GLY A 116 0.32 -14.57 -3.21
N PHE A 117 1.16 -13.55 -3.33
CA PHE A 117 1.92 -12.99 -2.21
C PHE A 117 1.00 -12.38 -1.14
N LYS A 118 -0.05 -11.64 -1.54
CA LYS A 118 -1.07 -11.15 -0.60
C LYS A 118 -1.82 -12.28 0.11
N LYS A 119 -2.10 -13.39 -0.58
CA LYS A 119 -2.68 -14.58 0.06
C LYS A 119 -1.74 -15.17 1.12
N GLN A 120 -0.44 -15.21 0.85
CA GLN A 120 0.56 -15.69 1.80
C GLN A 120 0.70 -14.76 3.01
N ILE A 121 0.70 -13.44 2.83
CA ILE A 121 0.74 -12.47 3.94
C ILE A 121 -0.54 -12.55 4.78
N LYS A 122 -1.72 -12.75 4.17
CA LYS A 122 -2.97 -12.96 4.91
C LYS A 122 -3.02 -14.31 5.65
N HIS A 123 -2.27 -15.32 5.18
CA HIS A 123 -2.27 -16.65 5.80
C HIS A 123 -1.26 -16.82 6.95
N ASN A 124 -0.40 -15.84 7.20
CA ASN A 124 0.53 -15.89 8.33
C ASN A 124 0.00 -15.11 9.55
N ASP A 125 -1.31 -15.05 9.73
CA ASP A 125 -1.86 -14.61 10.99
C ASP A 125 -1.75 -15.79 11.97
N GLU A 126 -0.77 -15.69 12.84
CA GLU A 126 -0.45 -16.70 13.86
C GLU A 126 -1.70 -17.15 14.66
N PHE A 127 -2.62 -16.22 14.89
CA PHE A 127 -3.89 -16.48 15.55
C PHE A 127 -4.83 -17.36 14.71
N LEU A 128 -5.03 -17.03 13.42
CA LEU A 128 -5.87 -17.85 12.53
C LEU A 128 -5.25 -19.23 12.29
N GLU A 129 -3.92 -19.30 12.17
CA GLU A 129 -3.21 -20.58 12.02
C GLU A 129 -3.39 -21.46 13.28
N TYR A 130 -3.32 -20.86 14.46
CA TYR A 130 -3.60 -21.55 15.72
C TYR A 130 -5.05 -22.04 15.77
N CYS A 131 -6.02 -21.21 15.34
CA CYS A 131 -7.44 -21.55 15.33
C CYS A 131 -7.81 -22.65 14.31
N LYS A 132 -6.98 -22.96 13.31
CA LYS A 132 -7.20 -24.09 12.40
C LYS A 132 -7.22 -25.45 13.11
N ASN A 133 -6.57 -25.55 14.24
CA ASN A 133 -6.57 -26.76 15.07
C ASN A 133 -7.81 -26.87 15.99
N THR A 134 -8.81 -26.01 15.77
CA THR A 134 -10.05 -25.98 16.59
C THR A 134 -9.79 -25.99 18.10
N PRO A 135 -8.98 -25.02 18.60
CA PRO A 135 -8.68 -24.95 20.03
C PRO A 135 -9.92 -24.59 20.83
N THR A 136 -9.88 -24.91 22.15
CA THR A 136 -10.91 -24.48 23.06
C THR A 136 -10.86 -22.96 23.30
N TYR A 137 -12.00 -22.37 23.66
CA TYR A 137 -12.11 -20.97 24.05
C TYR A 137 -11.08 -20.60 25.12
N ASP A 138 -10.89 -21.43 26.14
CA ASP A 138 -9.96 -21.15 27.25
C ASP A 138 -8.49 -21.18 26.80
N GLU A 139 -8.11 -22.02 25.86
CA GLU A 139 -6.78 -22.07 25.28
C GLU A 139 -6.50 -20.79 24.48
N VAL A 140 -7.46 -20.37 23.66
CA VAL A 140 -7.35 -19.14 22.88
C VAL A 140 -7.28 -17.92 23.79
N MET A 141 -8.11 -17.83 24.81
CA MET A 141 -8.10 -16.74 25.78
C MET A 141 -6.78 -16.61 26.54
N LYS A 142 -6.09 -17.72 26.80
CA LYS A 142 -4.78 -17.70 27.45
C LYS A 142 -3.67 -17.16 26.54
N GLN A 143 -3.74 -17.46 25.25
CA GLN A 143 -2.66 -17.19 24.31
C GLN A 143 -2.89 -15.91 23.49
N PHE A 144 -4.14 -15.59 23.14
CA PHE A 144 -4.51 -14.48 22.27
C PHE A 144 -5.77 -13.72 22.76
N PRO A 145 -5.78 -13.20 23.99
CA PRO A 145 -7.00 -12.64 24.61
C PRO A 145 -7.57 -11.45 23.82
N GLU A 146 -6.73 -10.60 23.26
CA GLU A 146 -7.16 -9.40 22.53
C GLU A 146 -7.69 -9.73 21.13
N LYS A 147 -7.13 -10.75 20.46
CA LYS A 147 -7.51 -11.13 19.10
C LYS A 147 -8.83 -11.92 19.03
N LEU A 148 -9.19 -12.66 20.07
CA LEU A 148 -10.38 -13.50 20.07
C LEU A 148 -11.64 -12.68 19.78
N PHE A 149 -11.87 -11.62 20.53
CA PHE A 149 -13.06 -10.78 20.37
C PHE A 149 -13.07 -9.99 19.07
N GLU A 150 -11.90 -9.46 18.65
CA GLU A 150 -11.78 -8.74 17.40
C GLU A 150 -12.13 -9.60 16.19
N TYR A 151 -11.65 -10.84 16.17
CA TYR A 151 -11.83 -11.74 15.03
C TYR A 151 -13.23 -12.37 14.99
N GLU A 152 -13.86 -12.57 16.13
CA GLU A 152 -15.26 -12.97 16.21
C GLU A 152 -16.19 -11.86 15.70
N LEU A 153 -16.00 -10.61 16.14
CA LEU A 153 -16.75 -9.45 15.67
C LEU A 153 -16.61 -9.23 14.17
N ASN A 154 -15.40 -9.49 13.61
CA ASN A 154 -15.13 -9.36 12.19
C ASN A 154 -15.57 -10.59 11.36
N GLY A 155 -16.20 -11.59 11.99
CA GLY A 155 -16.70 -12.79 11.34
C GLY A 155 -15.60 -13.69 10.76
N LYS A 156 -14.36 -13.58 11.25
CA LYS A 156 -13.22 -14.41 10.80
C LYS A 156 -13.13 -15.75 11.57
N ILE A 157 -13.70 -15.79 12.75
CA ILE A 157 -13.84 -16.98 13.56
C ILE A 157 -15.26 -17.08 14.11
N LYS A 158 -15.67 -18.28 14.49
CA LYS A 158 -16.93 -18.59 15.15
C LYS A 158 -16.68 -19.47 16.37
N ILE A 159 -17.39 -19.18 17.45
CA ILE A 159 -17.30 -19.97 18.68
C ILE A 159 -18.56 -20.84 18.77
N GLU A 160 -18.38 -22.15 18.74
CA GLU A 160 -19.47 -23.12 18.89
C GLU A 160 -19.09 -24.22 19.90
N SER A 161 -19.95 -24.46 20.85
CA SER A 161 -19.77 -25.52 21.89
C SER A 161 -18.43 -25.42 22.65
N GLY A 162 -17.90 -24.19 22.82
CA GLY A 162 -16.64 -23.93 23.52
C GLY A 162 -15.39 -24.17 22.69
N LEU A 163 -15.53 -24.40 21.36
CA LEU A 163 -14.45 -24.53 20.40
C LEU A 163 -14.44 -23.34 19.46
N VAL A 164 -13.23 -22.94 18.98
CA VAL A 164 -13.03 -21.83 18.07
C VAL A 164 -12.75 -22.35 16.68
N PHE A 165 -13.55 -21.93 15.70
CA PHE A 165 -13.46 -22.30 14.29
C PHE A 165 -13.11 -21.09 13.45
N VAL A 166 -12.27 -21.29 12.42
CA VAL A 166 -12.04 -20.30 11.36
C VAL A 166 -13.18 -20.39 10.35
N THR A 167 -13.78 -19.25 10.00
CA THR A 167 -14.92 -19.15 9.06
C THR A 167 -14.45 -18.98 7.62
#